data_b7784b2af162de1856dff6b14cd4314d
#
_entry.id   b7784b2af162de1856dff6b14cd4314d
#
_cell.length_a   1.000
_cell.length_b   1.000
_cell.length_c   1.000
_cell.angle_alpha   90.00
_cell.angle_beta   90.00
_cell.angle_gamma   90.00
#
_symmetry.space_group_name_H-M   'P 1'
#
loop_
_entity.id
_entity.type
_entity.pdbx_description
1 polymer ?
#
loop_
_entity_poly.entity_id
_entity_poly.type
_entity_poly.pdbx_seq_one_letter_code
_entity_poly.pdbx_strand_id
1 'polypeptide(L)'
;MKDLESLSASQAVKALSKREIKATDLLLSCLDRIGQRESIVKAWVSLGKENALARAKELDKGAIQGLLHGLPIGVKDLYDTYDLPTSYGSPIYANHYPVTDAVSVALMRQAGGIILGKTVTTEFAFFKSGPTSNPHDNKHTPGGSSSGSAAAVADFMIPLAIGSQSAGSIIRPASFCGVVGFKPSYGKISVAGVKSLAISLDTLGCFGRTIEDVALGVAAMSGDHQMAHVADLYNKPRIGICKTAHWPSAHKETASALALARHAAETISKGVIRDHVLPKACDDLIQVQSRIMQSEMSRSLAFERAHFYKKLSPVLLKQIDDGAKISYEDYAKDLLKANKARASIADLFNNEIDVIIAPSAIGEAPMLKDGTGDPVFCREWTLLGLPCININVTNGPNGLPVGVQLIAGPGKDHFLLSVARAFAQALPDPVLRDQA
;
A
#
# COMPACT_ATOMS: atom_id res chain seq x y z
N MET A 1 -22.93 -3.04 22.00
CA MET A 1 -22.08 -4.06 21.27
C MET A 1 -20.65 -3.58 21.40
N LYS A 2 -19.67 -4.47 21.57
CA LYS A 2 -18.25 -4.07 21.47
C LYS A 2 -18.03 -3.48 20.07
N ASP A 3 -17.19 -2.45 19.96
CA ASP A 3 -16.82 -1.80 18.70
C ASP A 3 -15.98 -2.77 17.86
N LEU A 4 -16.66 -3.71 17.14
CA LEU A 4 -16.02 -4.81 16.42
C LEU A 4 -15.15 -4.30 15.26
N GLU A 5 -15.49 -3.13 14.68
CA GLU A 5 -14.70 -2.46 13.64
C GLU A 5 -13.31 -2.04 14.14
N SER A 6 -13.12 -1.90 15.46
CA SER A 6 -11.81 -1.58 16.04
C SER A 6 -10.85 -2.76 16.08
N LEU A 7 -11.35 -4.00 15.92
CA LEU A 7 -10.51 -5.18 15.83
C LEU A 7 -9.57 -5.10 14.62
N SER A 8 -8.28 -5.43 14.80
CA SER A 8 -7.38 -5.64 13.69
C SER A 8 -7.85 -6.82 12.82
N ALA A 9 -7.39 -6.92 11.57
CA ALA A 9 -7.78 -8.04 10.70
C ALA A 9 -7.41 -9.40 11.31
N SER A 10 -6.22 -9.49 11.90
CA SER A 10 -5.73 -10.71 12.55
C SER A 10 -6.54 -11.06 13.81
N GLN A 11 -6.94 -10.07 14.62
CA GLN A 11 -7.82 -10.27 15.77
C GLN A 11 -9.21 -10.72 15.33
N ALA A 12 -9.78 -10.06 14.32
CA ALA A 12 -11.09 -10.37 13.78
C ALA A 12 -11.15 -11.80 13.22
N VAL A 13 -10.18 -12.20 12.39
CA VAL A 13 -10.12 -13.57 11.84
C VAL A 13 -9.96 -14.61 12.95
N LYS A 14 -9.16 -14.32 13.97
CA LYS A 14 -9.02 -15.23 15.14
C LYS A 14 -10.33 -15.40 15.88
N ALA A 15 -11.07 -14.32 16.12
CA ALA A 15 -12.38 -14.39 16.79
C ALA A 15 -13.45 -15.08 15.92
N LEU A 16 -13.47 -14.80 14.60
CA LEU A 16 -14.35 -15.46 13.63
C LEU A 16 -14.07 -16.97 13.55
N SER A 17 -12.80 -17.37 13.46
CA SER A 17 -12.41 -18.79 13.38
C SER A 17 -12.81 -19.60 14.63
N LYS A 18 -12.83 -18.94 15.78
CA LYS A 18 -13.30 -19.52 17.05
C LYS A 18 -14.82 -19.38 17.27
N ARG A 19 -15.53 -18.72 16.35
CA ARG A 19 -16.96 -18.37 16.47
C ARG A 19 -17.28 -17.54 17.74
N GLU A 20 -16.33 -16.75 18.20
CA GLU A 20 -16.53 -15.77 19.30
C GLU A 20 -17.34 -14.57 18.82
N ILE A 21 -17.27 -14.25 17.51
CA ILE A 21 -18.08 -13.26 16.81
C ILE A 21 -18.60 -13.86 15.50
N LYS A 22 -19.64 -13.26 14.93
CA LYS A 22 -20.18 -13.61 13.62
C LYS A 22 -19.65 -12.66 12.53
N ALA A 23 -19.50 -13.18 11.31
CA ALA A 23 -19.14 -12.35 10.16
C ALA A 23 -20.20 -11.27 9.89
N THR A 24 -21.47 -11.56 10.10
CA THR A 24 -22.56 -10.57 10.00
C THR A 24 -22.41 -9.45 11.01
N ASP A 25 -22.03 -9.72 12.25
CA ASP A 25 -21.90 -8.71 13.30
C ASP A 25 -20.70 -7.76 13.01
N LEU A 26 -19.56 -8.32 12.61
CA LEU A 26 -18.40 -7.54 12.20
C LEU A 26 -18.70 -6.67 10.98
N LEU A 27 -19.37 -7.24 9.96
CA LEU A 27 -19.72 -6.50 8.75
C LEU A 27 -20.69 -5.34 9.06
N LEU A 28 -21.70 -5.57 9.92
CA LEU A 28 -22.63 -4.51 10.32
C LEU A 28 -21.92 -3.40 11.10
N SER A 29 -21.00 -3.74 12.02
CA SER A 29 -20.18 -2.77 12.73
C SER A 29 -19.35 -1.90 11.76
N CYS A 30 -18.70 -2.52 10.75
CA CYS A 30 -18.01 -1.78 9.69
C CYS A 30 -18.95 -0.86 8.89
N LEU A 31 -20.15 -1.36 8.54
CA LEU A 31 -21.13 -0.57 7.79
C LEU A 31 -21.68 0.62 8.62
N ASP A 32 -21.87 0.46 9.91
CA ASP A 32 -22.25 1.54 10.83
C ASP A 32 -21.15 2.61 10.89
N ARG A 33 -19.88 2.21 11.02
CA ARG A 33 -18.74 3.13 10.97
C ARG A 33 -18.67 3.88 9.64
N ILE A 34 -18.83 3.20 8.52
CA ILE A 34 -18.91 3.82 7.18
C ILE A 34 -20.06 4.84 7.15
N GLY A 35 -21.24 4.49 7.66
CA GLY A 35 -22.40 5.40 7.70
C GLY A 35 -22.13 6.69 8.46
N GLN A 36 -21.33 6.63 9.52
CA GLN A 36 -20.97 7.79 10.33
C GLN A 36 -19.90 8.69 9.66
N ARG A 37 -18.98 8.11 8.91
CA ARG A 37 -17.74 8.78 8.51
C ARG A 37 -17.60 9.06 7.00
N GLU A 38 -18.32 8.30 6.14
CA GLU A 38 -18.12 8.38 4.68
C GLU A 38 -18.45 9.76 4.09
N SER A 39 -19.40 10.49 4.66
CA SER A 39 -19.72 11.85 4.23
C SER A 39 -18.53 12.83 4.37
N ILE A 40 -17.62 12.55 5.31
CA ILE A 40 -16.43 13.35 5.59
C ILE A 40 -15.20 12.78 4.85
N VAL A 41 -14.91 11.49 5.01
CA VAL A 41 -13.68 10.85 4.53
C VAL A 41 -13.73 10.55 3.04
N LYS A 42 -14.89 10.13 2.51
CA LYS A 42 -15.11 9.81 1.10
C LYS A 42 -14.12 8.76 0.58
N ALA A 43 -14.02 7.65 1.32
CA ALA A 43 -13.09 6.57 1.03
C ALA A 43 -13.61 5.59 -0.04
N TRP A 44 -14.93 5.54 -0.28
CA TRP A 44 -15.58 4.54 -1.10
C TRP A 44 -16.09 5.09 -2.42
N VAL A 45 -15.90 4.31 -3.50
CA VAL A 45 -16.54 4.55 -4.81
C VAL A 45 -17.90 3.87 -4.85
N SER A 46 -17.96 2.63 -4.35
CA SER A 46 -19.18 1.83 -4.28
C SER A 46 -19.11 0.80 -3.16
N LEU A 47 -20.26 0.42 -2.62
CA LEU A 47 -20.43 -0.60 -1.60
C LEU A 47 -21.42 -1.67 -2.11
N GLY A 48 -21.04 -2.94 -1.99
CA GLY A 48 -21.88 -4.11 -2.30
C GLY A 48 -22.56 -4.67 -1.06
N LYS A 49 -23.32 -3.84 -0.33
CA LYS A 49 -23.89 -4.18 1.00
C LYS A 49 -24.72 -5.44 1.00
N GLU A 50 -25.60 -5.62 0.01
CA GLU A 50 -26.50 -6.77 -0.09
C GLU A 50 -25.71 -8.07 -0.30
N ASN A 51 -24.79 -8.08 -1.26
CA ASN A 51 -23.93 -9.24 -1.57
C ASN A 51 -23.01 -9.57 -0.39
N ALA A 52 -22.42 -8.55 0.24
CA ALA A 52 -21.58 -8.73 1.41
C ALA A 52 -22.34 -9.33 2.59
N LEU A 53 -23.58 -8.86 2.87
CA LEU A 53 -24.45 -9.42 3.92
C LEU A 53 -24.89 -10.85 3.61
N ALA A 54 -25.24 -11.14 2.36
CA ALA A 54 -25.58 -12.51 1.94
C ALA A 54 -24.40 -13.45 2.18
N ARG A 55 -23.18 -13.03 1.78
CA ARG A 55 -21.97 -13.81 1.97
C ARG A 55 -21.60 -13.98 3.46
N ALA A 56 -21.75 -12.95 4.28
CA ALA A 56 -21.52 -13.02 5.72
C ALA A 56 -22.45 -14.06 6.38
N LYS A 57 -23.76 -14.05 6.04
CA LYS A 57 -24.75 -15.01 6.55
C LYS A 57 -24.44 -16.44 6.12
N GLU A 58 -23.92 -16.63 4.91
CA GLU A 58 -23.48 -17.96 4.41
C GLU A 58 -22.28 -18.46 5.23
N LEU A 59 -21.28 -17.62 5.45
CA LEU A 59 -20.06 -17.95 6.21
C LEU A 59 -20.38 -18.24 7.69
N ASP A 60 -21.32 -17.53 8.29
CA ASP A 60 -21.75 -17.78 9.68
C ASP A 60 -22.35 -19.18 9.88
N LYS A 61 -22.99 -19.73 8.84
CA LYS A 61 -23.62 -21.06 8.88
C LYS A 61 -22.69 -22.18 8.43
N GLY A 62 -21.71 -21.85 7.58
CA GLY A 62 -20.82 -22.82 6.94
C GLY A 62 -19.62 -23.24 7.79
N ALA A 63 -18.78 -24.10 7.26
CA ALA A 63 -17.47 -24.41 7.82
C ALA A 63 -16.52 -23.19 7.67
N ILE A 64 -15.50 -23.13 8.52
CA ILE A 64 -14.46 -22.10 8.41
C ILE A 64 -13.76 -22.22 7.05
N GLN A 65 -13.71 -21.13 6.30
CA GLN A 65 -13.09 -21.05 4.96
C GLN A 65 -11.80 -20.23 5.01
N GLY A 66 -10.66 -20.90 4.88
CA GLY A 66 -9.37 -20.24 4.65
C GLY A 66 -8.97 -19.13 5.64
N LEU A 67 -7.96 -18.37 5.25
CA LEU A 67 -7.29 -17.39 6.10
C LEU A 67 -8.11 -16.14 6.43
N LEU A 68 -9.10 -15.79 5.60
CA LEU A 68 -9.86 -14.53 5.70
C LEU A 68 -11.33 -14.78 6.05
N HIS A 69 -11.68 -15.96 6.58
CA HIS A 69 -13.06 -16.32 6.85
C HIS A 69 -13.86 -15.21 7.50
N GLY A 70 -14.84 -14.65 6.79
CA GLY A 70 -15.77 -13.64 7.29
C GLY A 70 -15.23 -12.22 7.41
N LEU A 71 -13.98 -11.96 7.00
CA LEU A 71 -13.33 -10.65 7.11
C LEU A 71 -13.82 -9.69 6.01
N PRO A 72 -14.37 -8.50 6.33
CA PRO A 72 -14.69 -7.46 5.35
C PRO A 72 -13.42 -6.84 4.77
N ILE A 73 -13.40 -6.63 3.43
CA ILE A 73 -12.23 -6.17 2.68
C ILE A 73 -12.63 -5.05 1.73
N GLY A 74 -11.82 -3.98 1.71
CA GLY A 74 -11.88 -2.92 0.70
C GLY A 74 -10.94 -3.18 -0.47
N VAL A 75 -11.46 -3.04 -1.68
CA VAL A 75 -10.72 -3.28 -2.92
C VAL A 75 -10.50 -1.98 -3.68
N LYS A 76 -9.23 -1.58 -3.85
CA LYS A 76 -8.91 -0.38 -4.65
C LYS A 76 -9.55 -0.47 -6.03
N ASP A 77 -10.14 0.63 -6.48
CA ASP A 77 -10.91 0.71 -7.73
C ASP A 77 -10.05 0.66 -9.01
N LEU A 78 -8.98 -0.12 -8.98
CA LEU A 78 -8.17 -0.56 -10.11
C LEU A 78 -8.29 -2.07 -10.37
N TYR A 79 -8.80 -2.82 -9.40
CA TYR A 79 -8.95 -4.26 -9.47
C TYR A 79 -10.33 -4.60 -10.02
N ASP A 80 -10.37 -5.46 -11.01
CA ASP A 80 -11.61 -6.00 -11.54
C ASP A 80 -12.34 -6.82 -10.46
N THR A 81 -13.64 -6.60 -10.36
CA THR A 81 -14.56 -7.34 -9.49
C THR A 81 -15.83 -7.61 -10.28
N TYR A 82 -16.20 -8.89 -10.44
CA TYR A 82 -17.32 -9.28 -11.30
C TYR A 82 -18.69 -8.77 -10.81
N ASP A 83 -18.80 -8.48 -9.51
CA ASP A 83 -20.05 -8.11 -8.83
C ASP A 83 -20.16 -6.62 -8.46
N LEU A 84 -19.12 -5.82 -8.76
CA LEU A 84 -19.10 -4.38 -8.47
C LEU A 84 -18.56 -3.61 -9.67
N PRO A 85 -19.04 -2.37 -9.91
CA PRO A 85 -18.47 -1.52 -10.95
C PRO A 85 -17.01 -1.19 -10.64
N THR A 86 -16.17 -1.09 -11.66
CA THR A 86 -14.76 -0.75 -11.56
C THR A 86 -14.45 0.41 -12.48
N SER A 87 -14.26 1.61 -11.92
CA SER A 87 -14.09 2.85 -12.70
C SER A 87 -12.64 3.22 -13.02
N TYR A 88 -11.66 2.56 -12.40
CA TYR A 88 -10.24 2.90 -12.50
C TYR A 88 -9.93 4.37 -12.13
N GLY A 89 -10.80 4.98 -11.30
CA GLY A 89 -10.72 6.39 -10.92
C GLY A 89 -11.06 7.36 -12.04
N SER A 90 -11.71 6.89 -13.12
CA SER A 90 -12.02 7.69 -14.32
C SER A 90 -13.50 7.63 -14.68
N PRO A 91 -14.12 8.75 -15.07
CA PRO A 91 -15.51 8.77 -15.56
C PRO A 91 -15.68 8.00 -16.89
N ILE A 92 -14.60 7.65 -17.57
CA ILE A 92 -14.63 6.81 -18.79
C ILE A 92 -15.27 5.46 -18.48
N TYR A 93 -15.02 4.91 -17.30
CA TYR A 93 -15.43 3.58 -16.87
C TYR A 93 -16.48 3.60 -15.74
N ALA A 94 -17.24 4.69 -15.57
CA ALA A 94 -18.21 4.84 -14.46
C ALA A 94 -19.22 3.69 -14.35
N ASN A 95 -19.61 3.06 -15.48
CA ASN A 95 -20.57 1.96 -15.53
C ASN A 95 -19.93 0.66 -16.06
N HIS A 96 -18.62 0.51 -15.88
CA HIS A 96 -17.94 -0.69 -16.34
C HIS A 96 -18.02 -1.79 -15.27
N TYR A 97 -18.61 -2.92 -15.63
CA TYR A 97 -18.66 -4.13 -14.83
C TYR A 97 -17.72 -5.17 -15.45
N PRO A 98 -16.60 -5.51 -14.81
CA PRO A 98 -15.73 -6.58 -15.27
C PRO A 98 -16.45 -7.93 -15.29
N VAL A 99 -16.08 -8.80 -16.24
CA VAL A 99 -16.66 -10.15 -16.37
C VAL A 99 -16.10 -11.12 -15.32
N THR A 100 -14.88 -10.84 -14.83
CA THR A 100 -14.18 -11.70 -13.88
C THR A 100 -13.54 -10.86 -12.78
N ASP A 101 -13.24 -11.49 -11.65
CA ASP A 101 -12.37 -10.90 -10.63
C ASP A 101 -10.91 -10.84 -11.11
N ALA A 102 -10.17 -9.84 -10.63
CA ALA A 102 -8.71 -9.91 -10.61
C ALA A 102 -8.25 -11.14 -9.82
N VAL A 103 -7.13 -11.77 -10.24
CA VAL A 103 -6.62 -13.01 -9.61
C VAL A 103 -6.49 -12.86 -8.09
N SER A 104 -5.94 -11.75 -7.60
CA SER A 104 -5.80 -11.50 -6.17
C SER A 104 -7.15 -11.37 -5.44
N VAL A 105 -8.18 -10.80 -6.07
CA VAL A 105 -9.54 -10.70 -5.50
C VAL A 105 -10.18 -12.10 -5.44
N ALA A 106 -10.06 -12.89 -6.49
CA ALA A 106 -10.57 -14.27 -6.52
C ALA A 106 -9.94 -15.13 -5.40
N LEU A 107 -8.62 -15.02 -5.21
CA LEU A 107 -7.91 -15.71 -4.12
C LEU A 107 -8.39 -15.26 -2.73
N MET A 108 -8.64 -13.96 -2.54
CA MET A 108 -9.17 -13.45 -1.26
C MET A 108 -10.59 -13.96 -0.99
N ARG A 109 -11.47 -14.02 -2.01
CA ARG A 109 -12.80 -14.65 -1.87
C ARG A 109 -12.68 -16.14 -1.54
N GLN A 110 -11.78 -16.85 -2.20
CA GLN A 110 -11.50 -18.26 -1.94
C GLN A 110 -10.99 -18.49 -0.52
N ALA A 111 -10.20 -17.55 0.02
CA ALA A 111 -9.76 -17.55 1.40
C ALA A 111 -10.86 -17.19 2.41
N GLY A 112 -12.12 -16.99 1.98
CA GLY A 112 -13.27 -16.68 2.83
C GLY A 112 -13.49 -15.20 3.11
N GLY A 113 -12.75 -14.31 2.44
CA GLY A 113 -12.92 -12.85 2.56
C GLY A 113 -14.24 -12.36 1.95
N ILE A 114 -14.78 -11.28 2.50
CA ILE A 114 -15.99 -10.60 2.03
C ILE A 114 -15.58 -9.29 1.36
N ILE A 115 -15.73 -9.23 0.04
CA ILE A 115 -15.47 -7.97 -0.69
C ILE A 115 -16.63 -7.01 -0.39
N LEU A 116 -16.35 -5.98 0.41
CA LEU A 116 -17.37 -5.02 0.84
C LEU A 116 -17.61 -3.94 -0.20
N GLY A 117 -16.58 -3.51 -0.91
CA GLY A 117 -16.72 -2.43 -1.87
C GLY A 117 -15.42 -2.01 -2.54
N LYS A 118 -15.56 -0.99 -3.40
CA LYS A 118 -14.45 -0.38 -4.14
C LYS A 118 -13.99 0.90 -3.44
N THR A 119 -12.71 0.95 -3.07
CA THR A 119 -12.10 2.12 -2.44
C THR A 119 -11.52 3.08 -3.48
N VAL A 120 -11.59 4.38 -3.19
CA VAL A 120 -11.15 5.43 -4.12
C VAL A 120 -9.69 5.28 -4.52
N THR A 121 -9.43 5.39 -5.80
CA THR A 121 -8.11 5.55 -6.41
C THR A 121 -7.99 6.89 -7.12
N THR A 122 -6.79 7.38 -7.36
CA THR A 122 -6.55 8.46 -8.31
C THR A 122 -6.79 7.97 -9.75
N GLU A 123 -6.98 8.87 -10.71
CA GLU A 123 -7.23 8.55 -12.12
C GLU A 123 -6.15 7.62 -12.69
N PHE A 124 -6.52 6.37 -13.03
CA PHE A 124 -5.60 5.30 -13.49
C PHE A 124 -4.34 5.17 -12.64
N ALA A 125 -4.48 5.28 -11.31
CA ALA A 125 -3.36 5.29 -10.35
C ALA A 125 -2.37 6.46 -10.52
N PHE A 126 -2.67 7.48 -11.31
CA PHE A 126 -1.83 8.64 -11.50
C PHE A 126 -2.26 9.85 -10.63
N PHE A 127 -1.53 10.96 -10.63
CA PHE A 127 -1.58 12.03 -9.62
C PHE A 127 -2.88 12.84 -9.46
N LYS A 128 -3.87 12.72 -10.36
CA LYS A 128 -5.14 13.43 -10.15
C LYS A 128 -5.88 12.86 -8.96
N SER A 129 -5.95 13.62 -7.87
CA SER A 129 -6.61 13.22 -6.62
C SER A 129 -8.09 12.89 -6.83
N GLY A 130 -8.57 11.88 -6.10
CA GLY A 130 -9.99 11.62 -5.89
C GLY A 130 -10.56 12.51 -4.76
N PRO A 131 -11.81 12.26 -4.35
CA PRO A 131 -12.51 13.05 -3.33
C PRO A 131 -12.08 12.74 -1.89
N THR A 132 -11.27 11.71 -1.65
CA THR A 132 -10.94 11.22 -0.31
C THR A 132 -10.08 12.22 0.47
N SER A 133 -10.46 12.48 1.70
CA SER A 133 -9.71 13.26 2.67
C SER A 133 -9.02 12.37 3.71
N ASN A 134 -8.03 12.94 4.40
CA ASN A 134 -7.34 12.25 5.49
C ASN A 134 -8.29 12.09 6.69
N PRO A 135 -8.42 10.89 7.29
CA PRO A 135 -9.33 10.68 8.41
C PRO A 135 -8.96 11.44 9.69
N HIS A 136 -7.68 11.81 9.86
CA HIS A 136 -7.20 12.58 11.02
C HIS A 136 -7.48 14.07 10.88
N ASP A 137 -7.41 14.63 9.66
CA ASP A 137 -7.79 16.01 9.34
C ASP A 137 -8.27 16.10 7.88
N ASN A 138 -9.54 16.38 7.69
CA ASN A 138 -10.18 16.41 6.38
C ASN A 138 -9.70 17.52 5.44
N LYS A 139 -8.88 18.45 5.92
CA LYS A 139 -8.19 19.45 5.07
C LYS A 139 -6.95 18.90 4.40
N HIS A 140 -6.44 17.76 4.86
CA HIS A 140 -5.23 17.12 4.40
C HIS A 140 -5.53 15.93 3.48
N THR A 141 -4.55 15.60 2.63
CA THR A 141 -4.65 14.45 1.72
C THR A 141 -4.41 13.14 2.48
N PRO A 142 -5.11 12.04 2.13
CA PRO A 142 -4.74 10.71 2.62
C PRO A 142 -3.51 10.14 1.88
N GLY A 143 -2.95 10.89 0.92
CA GLY A 143 -1.99 10.39 -0.05
C GLY A 143 -2.67 9.70 -1.23
N GLY A 144 -1.93 8.91 -1.96
CA GLY A 144 -2.44 8.19 -3.14
C GLY A 144 -1.33 7.41 -3.85
N SER A 145 -1.72 6.62 -4.86
CA SER A 145 -3.02 6.52 -5.51
C SER A 145 -4.05 5.68 -4.74
N SER A 146 -3.67 4.85 -3.76
CA SER A 146 -4.59 4.02 -2.95
C SER A 146 -5.22 4.85 -1.80
N SER A 147 -5.81 6.00 -2.16
CA SER A 147 -6.33 7.00 -1.22
C SER A 147 -7.40 6.43 -0.28
N GLY A 148 -8.46 5.87 -0.87
CA GLY A 148 -9.57 5.31 -0.11
C GLY A 148 -9.19 4.08 0.72
N SER A 149 -8.28 3.25 0.21
CA SER A 149 -7.82 2.03 0.93
C SER A 149 -7.12 2.38 2.24
N ALA A 150 -6.16 3.33 2.21
CA ALA A 150 -5.46 3.75 3.41
C ALA A 150 -6.39 4.48 4.39
N ALA A 151 -7.24 5.40 3.87
CA ALA A 151 -8.18 6.16 4.67
C ALA A 151 -9.23 5.26 5.35
N ALA A 152 -9.81 4.29 4.64
CA ALA A 152 -10.82 3.39 5.20
C ALA A 152 -10.27 2.53 6.35
N VAL A 153 -9.03 2.04 6.24
CA VAL A 153 -8.37 1.28 7.31
C VAL A 153 -8.05 2.18 8.50
N ALA A 154 -7.54 3.38 8.25
CA ALA A 154 -7.19 4.34 9.30
C ALA A 154 -8.43 4.84 10.08
N ASP A 155 -9.57 4.97 9.41
CA ASP A 155 -10.82 5.41 10.02
C ASP A 155 -11.68 4.25 10.58
N PHE A 156 -11.11 3.06 10.71
CA PHE A 156 -11.80 1.86 11.24
C PHE A 156 -13.04 1.43 10.44
N MET A 157 -13.19 1.89 9.20
CA MET A 157 -14.28 1.48 8.32
C MET A 157 -14.18 0.00 7.93
N ILE A 158 -12.95 -0.51 7.84
CA ILE A 158 -12.62 -1.92 7.57
C ILE A 158 -11.26 -2.30 8.18
N PRO A 159 -11.06 -3.57 8.50
CA PRO A 159 -9.79 -4.02 9.06
C PRO A 159 -8.66 -4.21 8.02
N LEU A 160 -9.00 -4.44 6.76
CA LEU A 160 -8.04 -4.74 5.68
C LEU A 160 -8.48 -4.13 4.35
N ALA A 161 -7.56 -3.49 3.62
CA ALA A 161 -7.79 -3.01 2.26
C ALA A 161 -6.62 -3.33 1.35
N ILE A 162 -6.89 -3.57 0.05
CA ILE A 162 -5.83 -3.80 -0.94
C ILE A 162 -5.56 -2.57 -1.78
N GLY A 163 -4.31 -2.46 -2.24
CA GLY A 163 -3.81 -1.34 -3.02
C GLY A 163 -2.71 -1.73 -3.98
N SER A 164 -2.21 -0.77 -4.75
CA SER A 164 -1.14 -0.96 -5.73
C SER A 164 -0.14 0.18 -5.67
N GLN A 165 1.11 -0.09 -6.08
CA GLN A 165 2.18 0.88 -6.12
C GLN A 165 3.00 0.76 -7.40
N SER A 166 3.08 1.86 -8.17
CA SER A 166 3.99 2.02 -9.32
C SER A 166 5.11 3.03 -9.02
N ALA A 167 4.92 3.84 -7.96
CA ALA A 167 5.90 4.80 -7.44
C ALA A 167 5.94 4.78 -5.90
N GLY A 168 4.88 5.26 -5.21
CA GLY A 168 4.77 5.31 -3.76
C GLY A 168 3.36 5.08 -3.23
N SER A 169 2.49 4.44 -4.02
CA SER A 169 1.04 4.45 -3.82
C SER A 169 0.51 3.46 -2.76
N ILE A 170 1.37 2.78 -2.02
CA ILE A 170 1.06 2.02 -0.80
C ILE A 170 1.77 2.68 0.38
N ILE A 171 3.09 2.86 0.27
CA ILE A 171 3.93 3.33 1.39
C ILE A 171 3.57 4.76 1.80
N ARG A 172 3.40 5.68 0.82
CA ARG A 172 3.09 7.08 1.12
C ARG A 172 1.70 7.26 1.77
N PRO A 173 0.59 6.75 1.22
CA PRO A 173 -0.71 6.87 1.88
C PRO A 173 -0.76 6.13 3.22
N ALA A 174 -0.02 5.03 3.41
CA ALA A 174 0.10 4.39 4.71
C ALA A 174 0.75 5.31 5.75
N SER A 175 1.82 6.03 5.38
CA SER A 175 2.46 7.02 6.24
C SER A 175 1.53 8.17 6.59
N PHE A 176 0.83 8.74 5.60
CA PHE A 176 -0.05 9.89 5.81
C PHE A 176 -1.32 9.56 6.61
N CYS A 177 -1.80 8.33 6.52
CA CYS A 177 -2.99 7.88 7.24
C CYS A 177 -2.70 7.16 8.57
N GLY A 178 -1.44 6.94 8.92
CA GLY A 178 -1.12 6.31 10.19
C GLY A 178 -1.34 4.80 10.24
N VAL A 179 -1.26 4.10 9.12
CA VAL A 179 -1.49 2.66 9.04
C VAL A 179 -0.26 1.91 8.55
N VAL A 180 -0.24 0.60 8.75
CA VAL A 180 0.76 -0.26 8.14
C VAL A 180 0.39 -0.48 6.68
N GLY A 181 1.32 -0.17 5.77
CA GLY A 181 1.20 -0.47 4.35
C GLY A 181 2.34 -1.39 3.91
N PHE A 182 2.01 -2.51 3.27
CA PHE A 182 3.02 -3.46 2.82
C PHE A 182 2.96 -3.62 1.30
N LYS A 183 4.05 -3.27 0.65
CA LYS A 183 4.36 -3.56 -0.74
C LYS A 183 5.35 -4.72 -0.77
N PRO A 184 4.91 -5.94 -1.10
CA PRO A 184 5.82 -7.09 -1.18
C PRO A 184 6.80 -6.96 -2.35
N SER A 185 7.67 -7.93 -2.51
CA SER A 185 8.57 -8.06 -3.66
C SER A 185 7.79 -8.01 -4.97
N TYR A 186 8.33 -7.33 -5.99
CA TYR A 186 7.74 -7.29 -7.33
C TYR A 186 7.48 -8.71 -7.85
N GLY A 187 6.29 -8.93 -8.41
CA GLY A 187 5.86 -10.23 -8.92
C GLY A 187 5.38 -11.23 -7.86
N LYS A 188 5.40 -10.90 -6.55
CA LYS A 188 4.88 -11.78 -5.49
C LYS A 188 3.37 -12.00 -5.61
N ILE A 189 2.62 -11.00 -6.06
CA ILE A 189 1.18 -11.06 -6.29
C ILE A 189 0.92 -10.83 -7.77
N SER A 190 0.06 -11.65 -8.38
CA SER A 190 -0.33 -11.51 -9.78
C SER A 190 -1.10 -10.21 -10.03
N VAL A 191 -0.70 -9.46 -11.05
CA VAL A 191 -1.37 -8.22 -11.50
C VAL A 191 -2.50 -8.48 -12.53
N ALA A 192 -2.79 -9.73 -12.87
CA ALA A 192 -3.84 -10.06 -13.83
C ALA A 192 -5.22 -9.61 -13.32
N GLY A 193 -5.98 -8.91 -14.17
CA GLY A 193 -7.26 -8.30 -13.84
C GLY A 193 -7.13 -6.99 -13.04
N VAL A 194 -5.93 -6.37 -13.03
CA VAL A 194 -5.72 -5.03 -12.47
C VAL A 194 -5.36 -4.06 -13.59
N LYS A 195 -6.01 -2.91 -13.66
CA LYS A 195 -5.67 -1.88 -14.65
C LYS A 195 -4.25 -1.40 -14.44
N SER A 196 -3.36 -1.77 -15.34
CA SER A 196 -1.94 -1.44 -15.26
C SER A 196 -1.69 0.02 -15.60
N LEU A 197 -0.82 0.68 -14.83
CA LEU A 197 -0.22 1.96 -15.17
C LEU A 197 1.14 1.75 -15.84
N ALA A 198 2.01 0.94 -15.22
CA ALA A 198 3.36 0.64 -15.69
C ALA A 198 3.73 -0.79 -15.27
N ILE A 199 3.66 -1.73 -16.22
CA ILE A 199 3.68 -3.17 -15.95
C ILE A 199 4.95 -3.64 -15.24
N SER A 200 6.11 -3.02 -15.51
CA SER A 200 7.39 -3.38 -14.88
C SER A 200 7.58 -2.78 -13.48
N LEU A 201 6.64 -1.93 -13.04
CA LEU A 201 6.67 -1.25 -11.74
C LEU A 201 5.50 -1.64 -10.85
N ASP A 202 4.34 -1.96 -11.43
CA ASP A 202 3.09 -2.21 -10.72
C ASP A 202 3.25 -3.37 -9.75
N THR A 203 3.15 -3.07 -8.46
CA THR A 203 3.24 -4.03 -7.38
C THR A 203 1.99 -3.92 -6.53
N LEU A 204 1.33 -5.05 -6.28
CA LEU A 204 0.13 -5.13 -5.44
C LEU A 204 0.53 -5.33 -3.98
N GLY A 205 -0.30 -4.83 -3.07
CA GLY A 205 -0.11 -4.99 -1.63
C GLY A 205 -1.34 -4.54 -0.86
N CYS A 206 -1.21 -4.32 0.44
CA CYS A 206 -2.35 -4.03 1.29
C CYS A 206 -2.03 -3.07 2.45
N PHE A 207 -3.09 -2.68 3.13
CA PHE A 207 -3.12 -1.83 4.31
C PHE A 207 -3.83 -2.56 5.44
N GLY A 208 -3.28 -2.46 6.63
CA GLY A 208 -3.84 -2.97 7.88
C GLY A 208 -3.40 -2.09 9.03
N ARG A 209 -3.86 -2.38 10.24
CA ARG A 209 -3.46 -1.64 11.44
C ARG A 209 -2.25 -2.25 12.12
N THR A 210 -1.96 -3.54 11.84
CA THR A 210 -0.81 -4.27 12.39
C THR A 210 0.01 -4.94 11.29
N ILE A 211 1.20 -5.40 11.64
CA ILE A 211 2.08 -6.18 10.74
C ILE A 211 1.40 -7.50 10.36
N GLU A 212 0.73 -8.14 11.32
CA GLU A 212 -0.01 -9.39 11.11
C GLU A 212 -1.17 -9.21 10.12
N ASP A 213 -1.83 -8.04 10.11
CA ASP A 213 -2.91 -7.75 9.17
C ASP A 213 -2.42 -7.73 7.71
N VAL A 214 -1.31 -7.03 7.46
CA VAL A 214 -0.76 -6.94 6.10
C VAL A 214 -0.10 -8.26 5.67
N ALA A 215 0.46 -9.01 6.61
CA ALA A 215 0.96 -10.35 6.36
C ALA A 215 -0.17 -11.30 5.91
N LEU A 216 -1.29 -11.28 6.63
CA LEU A 216 -2.51 -12.01 6.31
C LEU A 216 -3.07 -11.62 4.94
N GLY A 217 -3.14 -10.32 4.64
CA GLY A 217 -3.61 -9.79 3.36
C GLY A 217 -2.74 -10.27 2.19
N VAL A 218 -1.41 -10.15 2.29
CA VAL A 218 -0.49 -10.61 1.23
C VAL A 218 -0.53 -12.13 1.08
N ALA A 219 -0.63 -12.89 2.18
CA ALA A 219 -0.81 -14.35 2.13
C ALA A 219 -2.01 -14.75 1.28
N ALA A 220 -3.15 -14.12 1.51
CA ALA A 220 -4.37 -14.41 0.76
C ALA A 220 -4.28 -13.96 -0.71
N MET A 221 -3.71 -12.77 -0.98
CA MET A 221 -3.57 -12.23 -2.35
C MET A 221 -2.60 -13.02 -3.23
N SER A 222 -1.56 -13.60 -2.63
CA SER A 222 -0.49 -14.31 -3.34
C SER A 222 -0.70 -15.82 -3.42
N GLY A 223 -1.56 -16.39 -2.56
CA GLY A 223 -1.65 -17.83 -2.35
C GLY A 223 -0.49 -18.42 -1.54
N ASP A 224 0.47 -17.60 -1.10
CA ASP A 224 1.55 -18.04 -0.20
C ASP A 224 1.08 -17.95 1.26
N HIS A 225 0.39 -18.96 1.70
CA HIS A 225 -0.25 -19.01 3.02
C HIS A 225 0.75 -18.91 4.19
N GLN A 226 2.04 -19.22 3.95
CA GLN A 226 3.07 -19.09 4.98
C GLN A 226 3.31 -17.62 5.38
N MET A 227 3.04 -16.68 4.47
CA MET A 227 3.13 -15.23 4.76
C MET A 227 2.27 -14.79 5.95
N ALA A 228 1.14 -15.48 6.20
CA ALA A 228 0.26 -15.17 7.33
C ALA A 228 0.90 -15.42 8.70
N HIS A 229 1.97 -16.20 8.74
CA HIS A 229 2.69 -16.50 9.98
C HIS A 229 3.92 -15.60 10.10
N VAL A 230 3.79 -14.52 10.85
CA VAL A 230 4.93 -13.65 11.16
C VAL A 230 5.75 -14.30 12.26
N ALA A 231 6.91 -14.84 11.91
CA ALA A 231 7.79 -15.53 12.85
C ALA A 231 8.50 -14.56 13.82
N ASP A 232 8.90 -15.03 15.00
CA ASP A 232 9.76 -14.27 15.90
C ASP A 232 11.13 -14.01 15.27
N LEU A 233 11.74 -12.89 15.62
CA LEU A 233 13.07 -12.54 15.14
C LEU A 233 14.13 -13.27 15.98
N TYR A 234 14.60 -14.42 15.49
CA TYR A 234 15.60 -15.22 16.22
C TYR A 234 17.01 -14.64 16.17
N ASN A 235 17.38 -14.03 15.05
CA ASN A 235 18.70 -13.43 14.83
C ASN A 235 18.57 -11.94 14.58
N LYS A 236 19.40 -11.15 15.27
CA LYS A 236 19.44 -9.70 15.05
C LYS A 236 19.94 -9.38 13.64
N PRO A 237 19.19 -8.61 12.84
CA PRO A 237 19.59 -8.20 11.49
C PRO A 237 20.66 -7.11 11.50
N ARG A 238 21.44 -7.02 10.43
CA ARG A 238 22.26 -5.84 10.12
C ARG A 238 21.34 -4.75 9.57
N ILE A 239 21.12 -3.68 10.32
CA ILE A 239 20.22 -2.60 9.93
C ILE A 239 21.04 -1.35 9.61
N GLY A 240 20.67 -0.67 8.52
CA GLY A 240 21.23 0.62 8.15
C GLY A 240 20.16 1.65 7.82
N ILE A 241 20.56 2.91 7.81
CA ILE A 241 19.71 4.04 7.46
C ILE A 241 20.10 4.55 6.08
N CYS A 242 19.13 4.73 5.18
CA CYS A 242 19.36 5.35 3.88
C CYS A 242 18.48 6.59 3.71
N LYS A 243 19.12 7.74 3.69
CA LYS A 243 18.45 9.02 3.45
C LYS A 243 18.16 9.27 1.98
N THR A 244 18.79 8.53 1.07
CA THR A 244 18.84 8.74 -0.39
C THR A 244 19.40 10.12 -0.80
N ALA A 245 19.65 10.32 -2.10
CA ALA A 245 20.07 11.62 -2.63
C ALA A 245 18.99 12.71 -2.48
N HIS A 246 17.76 12.31 -2.18
CA HIS A 246 16.60 13.21 -2.08
C HIS A 246 16.36 13.75 -0.67
N TRP A 247 17.24 13.42 0.29
CA TRP A 247 17.16 13.91 1.66
C TRP A 247 16.94 15.43 1.81
N PRO A 248 17.50 16.30 0.96
CA PRO A 248 17.25 17.74 1.04
C PRO A 248 15.77 18.15 0.89
N SER A 249 14.89 17.28 0.36
CA SER A 249 13.45 17.51 0.29
C SER A 249 12.70 17.08 1.57
N ALA A 250 13.36 16.39 2.50
CA ALA A 250 12.72 15.91 3.73
C ALA A 250 12.40 17.07 4.68
N HIS A 251 11.22 17.07 5.26
CA HIS A 251 10.83 18.01 6.30
C HIS A 251 11.47 17.64 7.65
N LYS A 252 11.41 18.57 8.61
CA LYS A 252 12.01 18.37 9.95
C LYS A 252 11.42 17.18 10.70
N GLU A 253 10.12 16.97 10.59
CA GLU A 253 9.42 15.83 11.23
C GLU A 253 9.87 14.49 10.66
N THR A 254 10.25 14.42 9.38
CA THR A 254 10.87 13.22 8.78
C THR A 254 12.24 12.93 9.37
N ALA A 255 13.02 13.97 9.64
CA ALA A 255 14.30 13.81 10.31
C ALA A 255 14.12 13.31 11.76
N SER A 256 13.11 13.81 12.46
CA SER A 256 12.75 13.36 13.81
C SER A 256 12.28 11.90 13.79
N ALA A 257 11.41 11.53 12.83
CA ALA A 257 10.94 10.15 12.66
C ALA A 257 12.12 9.19 12.40
N LEU A 258 13.08 9.60 11.55
CA LEU A 258 14.24 8.76 11.24
C LEU A 258 15.19 8.61 12.45
N ALA A 259 15.30 9.63 13.29
CA ALA A 259 16.08 9.56 14.54
C ALA A 259 15.45 8.62 15.56
N LEU A 260 14.12 8.69 15.76
CA LEU A 260 13.38 7.75 16.62
C LEU A 260 13.46 6.32 16.08
N ALA A 261 13.34 6.15 14.76
CA ALA A 261 13.49 4.87 14.10
C ALA A 261 14.89 4.26 14.30
N ARG A 262 15.94 5.07 14.26
CA ARG A 262 17.31 4.64 14.56
C ARG A 262 17.39 4.08 15.99
N HIS A 263 16.87 4.83 16.96
CA HIS A 263 16.90 4.42 18.36
C HIS A 263 16.16 3.09 18.60
N ALA A 264 14.94 2.94 18.03
CA ALA A 264 14.20 1.68 18.10
C ALA A 264 14.98 0.52 17.45
N ALA A 265 15.58 0.77 16.29
CA ALA A 265 16.35 -0.23 15.56
C ALA A 265 17.62 -0.68 16.29
N GLU A 266 18.26 0.17 17.11
CA GLU A 266 19.42 -0.20 17.93
C GLU A 266 19.15 -1.37 18.88
N THR A 267 17.92 -1.51 19.35
CA THR A 267 17.54 -2.59 20.28
C THR A 267 17.47 -3.97 19.59
N ILE A 268 17.15 -3.99 18.29
CA ILE A 268 16.95 -5.21 17.50
C ILE A 268 18.09 -5.48 16.51
N SER A 269 19.00 -4.53 16.30
CA SER A 269 20.08 -4.64 15.31
C SER A 269 21.26 -5.47 15.81
N LYS A 270 21.97 -6.11 14.87
CA LYS A 270 23.29 -6.69 15.06
C LYS A 270 24.36 -5.61 14.82
N GLY A 271 24.94 -5.10 15.90
CA GLY A 271 26.00 -4.10 15.82
C GLY A 271 25.47 -2.67 15.64
N VAL A 272 26.37 -1.75 15.29
CA VAL A 272 26.09 -0.31 15.18
C VAL A 272 25.34 0.00 13.91
N ILE A 273 24.24 0.76 14.01
CA ILE A 273 23.51 1.26 12.85
C ILE A 273 24.29 2.38 12.19
N ARG A 274 24.53 2.24 10.90
CA ARG A 274 25.25 3.21 10.07
C ARG A 274 24.35 3.83 9.01
N ASP A 275 24.69 5.03 8.60
CA ASP A 275 24.11 5.63 7.39
C ASP A 275 24.73 4.93 6.18
N HIS A 276 23.87 4.44 5.27
CA HIS A 276 24.27 3.78 4.04
C HIS A 276 23.96 4.68 2.84
N VAL A 277 24.93 4.73 1.92
CA VAL A 277 24.76 5.34 0.60
C VAL A 277 24.51 4.21 -0.39
N LEU A 278 23.55 4.41 -1.29
CA LEU A 278 23.27 3.42 -2.32
C LEU A 278 24.46 3.26 -3.26
N PRO A 279 24.67 2.07 -3.84
CA PRO A 279 25.72 1.86 -4.84
C PRO A 279 25.59 2.82 -6.02
N LYS A 280 26.71 3.19 -6.64
CA LYS A 280 26.75 4.10 -7.80
C LYS A 280 25.82 3.68 -8.96
N ALA A 281 25.55 2.39 -9.10
CA ALA A 281 24.59 1.88 -10.08
C ALA A 281 23.14 2.38 -9.82
N CYS A 282 22.87 2.92 -8.62
CA CYS A 282 21.58 3.48 -8.23
C CYS A 282 21.47 4.99 -8.46
N ASP A 283 22.50 5.63 -9.03
CA ASP A 283 22.42 7.06 -9.37
C ASP A 283 21.32 7.31 -10.40
N ASP A 284 20.58 8.42 -10.25
CA ASP A 284 19.48 8.87 -11.15
C ASP A 284 18.30 7.88 -11.29
N LEU A 285 18.09 6.94 -10.35
CA LEU A 285 17.01 5.97 -10.47
C LEU A 285 15.61 6.58 -10.53
N ILE A 286 15.40 7.78 -9.96
CA ILE A 286 14.11 8.49 -10.06
C ILE A 286 13.81 8.90 -11.49
N GLN A 287 14.81 9.42 -12.22
CA GLN A 287 14.65 9.78 -13.63
C GLN A 287 14.41 8.53 -14.49
N VAL A 288 15.14 7.45 -14.21
CA VAL A 288 14.96 6.14 -14.88
C VAL A 288 13.55 5.62 -14.64
N GLN A 289 13.11 5.59 -13.37
CA GLN A 289 11.76 5.16 -13.00
C GLN A 289 10.69 5.99 -13.69
N SER A 290 10.88 7.32 -13.74
CA SER A 290 9.92 8.24 -14.37
C SER A 290 9.78 7.98 -15.86
N ARG A 291 10.90 7.79 -16.60
CA ARG A 291 10.87 7.52 -18.04
C ARG A 291 10.28 6.14 -18.36
N ILE A 292 10.63 5.10 -17.58
CA ILE A 292 10.01 3.78 -17.70
C ILE A 292 8.50 3.89 -17.49
N MET A 293 8.07 4.55 -16.39
CA MET A 293 6.65 4.72 -16.08
C MET A 293 5.91 5.48 -17.19
N GLN A 294 6.46 6.57 -17.73
CA GLN A 294 5.86 7.35 -18.81
C GLN A 294 5.74 6.51 -20.10
N SER A 295 6.81 5.81 -20.48
CA SER A 295 6.83 4.96 -21.68
C SER A 295 5.80 3.83 -21.59
N GLU A 296 5.70 3.17 -20.45
CA GLU A 296 4.74 2.07 -20.24
C GLU A 296 3.30 2.61 -20.11
N MET A 297 3.08 3.71 -19.40
CA MET A 297 1.80 4.39 -19.29
C MET A 297 1.23 4.77 -20.66
N SER A 298 2.07 5.28 -21.57
CA SER A 298 1.62 5.66 -22.93
C SER A 298 1.09 4.46 -23.73
N ARG A 299 1.56 3.26 -23.44
CA ARG A 299 1.11 2.00 -24.04
C ARG A 299 -0.08 1.41 -23.29
N SER A 300 -0.04 1.39 -21.95
CA SER A 300 -1.11 0.85 -21.12
C SER A 300 -2.44 1.61 -21.28
N LEU A 301 -2.37 2.92 -21.56
CA LEU A 301 -3.52 3.81 -21.76
C LEU A 301 -3.71 4.21 -23.22
N ALA A 302 -3.24 3.40 -24.17
CA ALA A 302 -3.35 3.69 -25.61
C ALA A 302 -4.83 3.75 -26.07
N PHE A 303 -5.70 2.89 -25.53
CA PHE A 303 -7.12 2.88 -25.84
C PHE A 303 -7.81 4.15 -25.35
N GLU A 304 -7.58 4.54 -24.10
CA GLU A 304 -8.15 5.74 -23.50
C GLU A 304 -7.67 7.00 -24.22
N ARG A 305 -6.38 7.04 -24.57
CA ARG A 305 -5.81 8.14 -25.37
C ARG A 305 -6.44 8.25 -26.73
N ALA A 306 -6.65 7.13 -27.42
CA ALA A 306 -7.21 7.13 -28.78
C ALA A 306 -8.70 7.49 -28.80
N HIS A 307 -9.50 7.00 -27.85
CA HIS A 307 -10.96 7.10 -27.89
C HIS A 307 -11.54 8.14 -26.92
N PHE A 308 -10.80 8.50 -25.86
CA PHE A 308 -11.31 9.33 -24.77
C PHE A 308 -10.38 10.49 -24.38
N TYR A 309 -9.55 10.97 -25.31
CA TYR A 309 -8.53 12.00 -25.07
C TYR A 309 -9.06 13.18 -24.23
N LYS A 310 -10.23 13.72 -24.58
CA LYS A 310 -10.85 14.87 -23.89
C LYS A 310 -11.39 14.57 -22.50
N LYS A 311 -11.50 13.29 -22.10
CA LYS A 311 -11.96 12.86 -20.77
C LYS A 311 -10.80 12.59 -19.82
N LEU A 312 -9.58 12.48 -20.33
CA LEU A 312 -8.38 12.34 -19.52
C LEU A 312 -7.95 13.67 -18.91
N SER A 313 -7.44 13.66 -17.68
CA SER A 313 -6.97 14.89 -17.04
C SER A 313 -5.72 15.45 -17.74
N PRO A 314 -5.52 16.77 -17.74
CA PRO A 314 -4.36 17.39 -18.36
C PRO A 314 -3.02 16.88 -17.82
N VAL A 315 -2.95 16.59 -16.51
CA VAL A 315 -1.74 16.06 -15.87
C VAL A 315 -1.40 14.67 -16.36
N LEU A 316 -2.40 13.82 -16.58
CA LEU A 316 -2.21 12.46 -17.10
C LEU A 316 -1.87 12.50 -18.60
N LEU A 317 -2.58 13.30 -19.38
CA LEU A 317 -2.35 13.47 -20.83
C LEU A 317 -0.90 13.92 -21.11
N LYS A 318 -0.42 14.91 -20.36
CA LYS A 318 0.96 15.37 -20.51
C LYS A 318 1.97 14.22 -20.35
N GLN A 319 1.78 13.37 -19.37
CA GLN A 319 2.69 12.25 -19.11
C GLN A 319 2.58 11.15 -20.18
N ILE A 320 1.37 10.87 -20.65
CA ILE A 320 1.14 9.92 -21.75
C ILE A 320 1.81 10.43 -23.04
N ASP A 321 1.65 11.72 -23.35
CA ASP A 321 2.21 12.34 -24.56
C ASP A 321 3.74 12.44 -24.49
N ASP A 322 4.30 12.73 -23.32
CA ASP A 322 5.75 12.72 -23.12
C ASP A 322 6.30 11.29 -23.20
N GLY A 323 5.60 10.32 -22.63
CA GLY A 323 5.96 8.90 -22.72
C GLY A 323 5.94 8.34 -24.14
N ALA A 324 5.00 8.79 -24.95
CA ALA A 324 4.91 8.39 -26.37
C ALA A 324 6.09 8.88 -27.25
N LYS A 325 6.84 9.89 -26.79
CA LYS A 325 8.05 10.40 -27.44
C LYS A 325 9.32 9.61 -27.10
N ILE A 326 9.28 8.78 -26.02
CA ILE A 326 10.41 7.98 -25.59
C ILE A 326 10.61 6.84 -26.60
N SER A 327 11.77 6.81 -27.25
CA SER A 327 12.11 5.75 -28.20
C SER A 327 12.20 4.38 -27.50
N TYR A 328 11.99 3.29 -28.26
CA TYR A 328 12.20 1.95 -27.70
C TYR A 328 13.65 1.74 -27.25
N GLU A 329 14.61 2.33 -27.95
CA GLU A 329 16.03 2.25 -27.62
C GLU A 329 16.31 2.91 -26.27
N ASP A 330 15.77 4.11 -25.99
CA ASP A 330 15.96 4.79 -24.72
C ASP A 330 15.25 4.06 -23.57
N TYR A 331 14.03 3.58 -23.81
CA TYR A 331 13.33 2.72 -22.86
C TYR A 331 14.13 1.45 -22.52
N ALA A 332 14.70 0.78 -23.53
CA ALA A 332 15.52 -0.40 -23.31
C ALA A 332 16.83 -0.10 -22.53
N LYS A 333 17.45 1.07 -22.80
CA LYS A 333 18.60 1.55 -22.00
C LYS A 333 18.22 1.78 -20.53
N ASP A 334 17.04 2.35 -20.27
CA ASP A 334 16.53 2.55 -18.91
C ASP A 334 16.27 1.23 -18.18
N LEU A 335 15.69 0.24 -18.86
CA LEU A 335 15.52 -1.12 -18.30
C LEU A 335 16.86 -1.78 -17.97
N LEU A 336 17.85 -1.65 -18.85
CA LEU A 336 19.21 -2.18 -18.60
C LEU A 336 19.86 -1.49 -17.39
N LYS A 337 19.68 -0.16 -17.24
CA LYS A 337 20.16 0.57 -16.07
C LYS A 337 19.47 0.11 -14.79
N ALA A 338 18.16 -0.07 -14.81
CA ALA A 338 17.40 -0.61 -13.69
C ALA A 338 17.86 -2.02 -13.29
N ASN A 339 18.13 -2.90 -14.27
CA ASN A 339 18.62 -4.26 -14.00
C ASN A 339 20.03 -4.26 -13.38
N LYS A 340 20.95 -3.38 -13.83
CA LYS A 340 22.26 -3.22 -13.21
C LYS A 340 22.14 -2.73 -11.75
N ALA A 341 21.23 -1.80 -11.49
CA ALA A 341 20.98 -1.32 -10.13
C ALA A 341 20.38 -2.43 -9.24
N ARG A 342 19.45 -3.25 -9.76
CA ARG A 342 18.90 -4.42 -9.05
C ARG A 342 19.98 -5.43 -8.66
N ALA A 343 20.90 -5.75 -9.55
CA ALA A 343 22.02 -6.63 -9.24
C ALA A 343 22.92 -6.05 -8.14
N SER A 344 23.29 -4.78 -8.25
CA SER A 344 24.16 -4.10 -7.28
C SER A 344 23.51 -3.99 -5.89
N ILE A 345 22.19 -3.75 -5.83
CA ILE A 345 21.44 -3.72 -4.58
C ILE A 345 21.30 -5.13 -3.97
N ALA A 346 21.14 -6.15 -4.78
CA ALA A 346 21.12 -7.52 -4.28
C ALA A 346 22.47 -7.90 -3.64
N ASP A 347 23.58 -7.48 -4.22
CA ASP A 347 24.92 -7.68 -3.65
C ASP A 347 25.07 -6.95 -2.30
N LEU A 348 24.57 -5.71 -2.18
CA LEU A 348 24.56 -4.98 -0.91
C LEU A 348 23.79 -5.75 0.19
N PHE A 349 22.58 -6.24 -0.13
CA PHE A 349 21.77 -6.99 0.82
C PHE A 349 22.36 -8.37 1.17
N ASN A 350 23.06 -9.00 0.26
CA ASN A 350 23.71 -10.30 0.54
C ASN A 350 24.92 -10.16 1.46
N ASN A 351 25.70 -9.09 1.29
CA ASN A 351 27.02 -8.98 1.91
C ASN A 351 27.10 -8.04 3.11
N GLU A 352 26.33 -6.93 3.09
CA GLU A 352 26.57 -5.83 4.03
C GLU A 352 25.41 -5.56 4.98
N ILE A 353 24.17 -5.68 4.51
CA ILE A 353 22.98 -5.23 5.24
C ILE A 353 21.81 -6.19 5.02
N ASP A 354 20.94 -6.34 6.00
CA ASP A 354 19.75 -7.19 5.90
C ASP A 354 18.47 -6.34 5.73
N VAL A 355 18.42 -5.14 6.36
CA VAL A 355 17.30 -4.20 6.29
C VAL A 355 17.79 -2.76 6.21
N ILE A 356 17.21 -1.99 5.31
CA ILE A 356 17.35 -0.53 5.23
C ILE A 356 16.12 0.12 5.86
N ILE A 357 16.33 1.16 6.65
CA ILE A 357 15.30 2.10 7.09
C ILE A 357 15.45 3.38 6.29
N ALA A 358 14.36 3.84 5.66
CA ALA A 358 14.32 5.06 4.87
C ALA A 358 13.03 5.85 5.15
N PRO A 359 12.94 7.14 4.80
CA PRO A 359 11.68 7.90 4.88
C PRO A 359 10.57 7.25 4.05
N SER A 360 9.34 7.26 4.55
CA SER A 360 8.15 6.85 3.78
C SER A 360 7.60 7.98 2.91
N ALA A 361 7.74 9.22 3.37
CA ALA A 361 7.27 10.42 2.71
C ALA A 361 8.15 11.64 3.07
N ILE A 362 7.90 12.78 2.42
CA ILE A 362 8.65 14.02 2.65
C ILE A 362 8.45 14.55 4.07
N GLY A 363 7.26 14.40 4.62
CA GLY A 363 6.83 14.85 5.93
C GLY A 363 5.47 14.25 6.28
N GLU A 364 4.68 14.96 7.08
CA GLU A 364 3.26 14.64 7.29
C GLU A 364 2.42 14.95 6.03
N ALA A 365 1.16 14.55 6.03
CA ALA A 365 0.26 14.75 4.90
C ALA A 365 0.12 16.23 4.51
N PRO A 366 0.36 16.62 3.23
CA PRO A 366 0.11 18.00 2.77
C PRO A 366 -1.39 18.28 2.67
N MET A 367 -1.72 19.56 2.41
CA MET A 367 -3.12 19.97 2.22
C MET A 367 -3.74 19.22 1.03
N LEU A 368 -5.02 18.90 1.11
CA LEU A 368 -5.77 18.16 0.08
C LEU A 368 -5.69 18.83 -1.30
N LYS A 369 -5.71 20.17 -1.35
CA LYS A 369 -5.59 20.96 -2.59
C LYS A 369 -4.24 20.81 -3.30
N ASP A 370 -3.19 20.41 -2.57
CA ASP A 370 -1.83 20.26 -3.10
C ASP A 370 -1.57 18.85 -3.68
N GLY A 371 -2.62 18.04 -3.78
CA GLY A 371 -2.58 16.70 -4.39
C GLY A 371 -2.22 15.60 -3.41
N THR A 372 -1.64 14.51 -3.92
CA THR A 372 -1.37 13.28 -3.14
C THR A 372 0.00 13.25 -2.46
N GLY A 373 0.78 14.34 -2.54
CA GLY A 373 2.18 14.40 -2.10
C GLY A 373 3.17 13.74 -3.08
N ASP A 374 4.46 14.00 -2.91
CA ASP A 374 5.52 13.47 -3.77
C ASP A 374 5.99 12.08 -3.28
N PRO A 375 6.06 11.05 -4.14
CA PRO A 375 6.58 9.72 -3.81
C PRO A 375 8.10 9.61 -3.84
N VAL A 376 8.84 10.70 -3.78
CA VAL A 376 10.29 10.75 -4.00
C VAL A 376 11.07 9.69 -3.22
N PHE A 377 10.74 9.45 -1.95
CA PHE A 377 11.39 8.43 -1.12
C PHE A 377 10.95 6.98 -1.37
N CYS A 378 10.00 6.76 -2.30
CA CYS A 378 9.48 5.42 -2.60
C CYS A 378 9.87 4.91 -4.00
N ARG A 379 10.20 5.83 -4.94
CA ARG A 379 10.37 5.52 -6.37
C ARG A 379 11.52 4.54 -6.63
N GLU A 380 12.66 4.76 -5.97
CA GLU A 380 13.85 3.91 -6.11
C GLU A 380 13.55 2.48 -5.69
N TRP A 381 12.94 2.29 -4.53
CA TRP A 381 12.61 0.96 -3.99
C TRP A 381 11.56 0.24 -4.84
N THR A 382 10.63 1.00 -5.43
CA THR A 382 9.65 0.44 -6.37
C THR A 382 10.33 -0.04 -7.65
N LEU A 383 11.20 0.79 -8.27
CA LEU A 383 11.97 0.41 -9.45
C LEU A 383 12.87 -0.80 -9.20
N LEU A 384 13.49 -0.86 -8.02
CA LEU A 384 14.33 -1.99 -7.60
C LEU A 384 13.54 -3.27 -7.29
N GLY A 385 12.20 -3.18 -7.18
CA GLY A 385 11.33 -4.33 -6.93
C GLY A 385 11.40 -4.89 -5.52
N LEU A 386 11.98 -4.14 -4.56
CA LEU A 386 12.23 -4.59 -3.20
C LEU A 386 10.95 -4.60 -2.33
N PRO A 387 10.78 -5.53 -1.38
CA PRO A 387 9.70 -5.46 -0.41
C PRO A 387 9.90 -4.27 0.53
N CYS A 388 8.83 -3.50 0.75
CA CYS A 388 8.81 -2.31 1.61
C CYS A 388 7.59 -2.34 2.52
N ILE A 389 7.77 -1.95 3.79
CA ILE A 389 6.68 -1.84 4.75
C ILE A 389 6.75 -0.51 5.49
N ASN A 390 5.63 0.23 5.52
CA ASN A 390 5.52 1.46 6.30
C ASN A 390 5.17 1.15 7.75
N ILE A 391 5.86 1.82 8.67
CA ILE A 391 5.54 1.85 10.10
C ILE A 391 5.55 3.30 10.56
N ASN A 392 4.49 3.73 11.21
CA ASN A 392 4.42 5.07 11.78
C ASN A 392 5.24 5.16 13.06
N VAL A 393 5.95 6.27 13.21
CA VAL A 393 6.94 6.46 14.27
C VAL A 393 6.61 7.67 15.14
N THR A 394 6.04 8.73 14.56
CA THR A 394 5.72 9.97 15.26
C THR A 394 4.62 10.74 14.53
N ASN A 395 4.22 11.86 15.10
CA ASN A 395 3.37 12.85 14.42
C ASN A 395 4.19 14.09 14.06
N GLY A 396 3.77 14.77 13.00
CA GLY A 396 4.32 16.06 12.57
C GLY A 396 3.74 17.25 13.36
N PRO A 397 4.07 18.48 12.96
CA PRO A 397 3.69 19.70 13.68
C PRO A 397 2.16 19.96 13.68
N ASN A 398 1.42 19.41 12.72
CA ASN A 398 -0.05 19.50 12.70
C ASN A 398 -0.74 18.29 13.36
N GLY A 399 0.01 17.45 14.06
CA GLY A 399 -0.50 16.24 14.70
C GLY A 399 -0.76 15.08 13.76
N LEU A 400 -0.36 15.19 12.47
CA LEU A 400 -0.57 14.14 11.48
C LEU A 400 0.57 13.11 11.49
N PRO A 401 0.27 11.85 11.13
CA PRO A 401 1.24 10.75 11.17
C PRO A 401 2.45 10.96 10.26
N VAL A 402 3.62 10.51 10.74
CA VAL A 402 4.88 10.45 9.97
C VAL A 402 5.49 9.07 10.14
N GLY A 403 5.71 8.37 9.02
CA GLY A 403 6.23 7.02 8.99
C GLY A 403 7.63 6.92 8.39
N VAL A 404 8.25 5.77 8.68
CA VAL A 404 9.44 5.28 7.99
C VAL A 404 9.11 3.98 7.29
N GLN A 405 9.85 3.66 6.21
CA GLN A 405 9.73 2.36 5.58
C GLN A 405 10.94 1.49 5.88
N LEU A 406 10.67 0.22 6.18
CA LEU A 406 11.68 -0.82 6.24
C LEU A 406 11.71 -1.52 4.88
N ILE A 407 12.91 -1.76 4.36
CA ILE A 407 13.17 -2.36 3.05
C ILE A 407 14.12 -3.53 3.24
N ALA A 408 13.81 -4.69 2.66
CA ALA A 408 14.70 -5.84 2.64
C ALA A 408 15.13 -6.22 1.22
N GLY A 409 16.06 -7.15 1.12
CA GLY A 409 16.52 -7.66 -0.17
C GLY A 409 15.43 -8.39 -0.96
N PRO A 410 15.66 -8.64 -2.26
CA PRO A 410 14.68 -9.30 -3.15
C PRO A 410 14.22 -10.66 -2.56
N GLY A 411 12.90 -10.88 -2.53
CA GLY A 411 12.30 -12.12 -2.03
C GLY A 411 12.39 -12.34 -0.52
N LYS A 412 12.82 -11.34 0.25
CA LYS A 412 12.95 -11.43 1.72
C LYS A 412 11.69 -10.93 2.45
N ASP A 413 10.53 -11.12 1.87
CA ASP A 413 9.23 -10.64 2.38
C ASP A 413 8.93 -11.16 3.80
N HIS A 414 9.04 -12.47 4.04
CA HIS A 414 8.82 -13.09 5.35
C HIS A 414 9.76 -12.53 6.42
N PHE A 415 11.03 -12.42 6.08
CA PHE A 415 12.04 -11.88 6.96
C PHE A 415 11.75 -10.41 7.29
N LEU A 416 11.36 -9.60 6.30
CA LEU A 416 10.99 -8.21 6.50
C LEU A 416 9.83 -8.05 7.47
N LEU A 417 8.79 -8.88 7.38
CA LEU A 417 7.66 -8.86 8.30
C LEU A 417 8.11 -9.17 9.75
N SER A 418 8.99 -10.16 9.95
CA SER A 418 9.53 -10.48 11.29
C SER A 418 10.34 -9.32 11.88
N VAL A 419 11.18 -8.67 11.06
CA VAL A 419 11.94 -7.48 11.49
C VAL A 419 11.00 -6.31 11.75
N ALA A 420 10.00 -6.08 10.90
CA ALA A 420 9.03 -5.01 11.06
C ALA A 420 8.23 -5.14 12.35
N ARG A 421 7.82 -6.37 12.73
CA ARG A 421 7.14 -6.62 14.00
C ARG A 421 8.04 -6.34 15.20
N ALA A 422 9.27 -6.84 15.20
CA ALA A 422 10.23 -6.56 16.28
C ALA A 422 10.55 -5.06 16.38
N PHE A 423 10.67 -4.38 15.24
CA PHE A 423 10.87 -2.94 15.16
C PHE A 423 9.69 -2.17 15.74
N ALA A 424 8.45 -2.52 15.36
CA ALA A 424 7.25 -1.87 15.87
C ALA A 424 7.08 -2.05 17.39
N GLN A 425 7.50 -3.20 17.93
CA GLN A 425 7.50 -3.46 19.38
C GLN A 425 8.58 -2.66 20.14
N ALA A 426 9.66 -2.29 19.46
CA ALA A 426 10.77 -1.51 20.03
C ALA A 426 10.52 0.01 20.00
N LEU A 427 9.51 0.46 19.25
CA LEU A 427 9.10 1.88 19.27
C LEU A 427 8.48 2.23 20.63
N PRO A 428 8.75 3.43 21.18
CA PRO A 428 7.99 3.95 22.30
C PRO A 428 6.50 3.93 21.97
N ASP A 429 5.64 3.79 22.98
CA ASP A 429 4.19 3.61 22.79
C ASP A 429 3.64 4.48 21.65
N PRO A 430 2.97 3.89 20.67
CA PRO A 430 2.55 4.64 19.50
C PRO A 430 1.49 5.69 19.89
N VAL A 431 1.77 6.92 19.53
CA VAL A 431 0.93 8.13 19.74
C VAL A 431 -0.50 7.99 19.16
N LEU A 432 -0.82 6.87 18.50
CA LEU A 432 -2.10 6.61 17.82
C LEU A 432 -3.04 5.65 18.59
N ARG A 433 -2.69 5.20 19.82
CA ARG A 433 -3.58 4.29 20.60
C ARG A 433 -4.71 4.99 21.35
N ASP A 434 -4.69 6.31 21.48
CA ASP A 434 -5.64 7.07 22.34
C ASP A 434 -6.73 7.85 21.59
N GLN A 435 -7.03 7.49 20.34
CA GLN A 435 -8.17 8.09 19.59
C GLN A 435 -9.17 7.01 19.12
N ALA A 436 -9.45 6.04 19.99
CA ALA A 436 -10.56 5.11 19.82
C ALA A 436 -11.77 5.57 20.63
#